data_8c3f1294150194f8d5fde3bdddcacd46
#
_entry.id   8c3f1294150194f8d5fde3bdddcacd46
#
_cell.length_a   1.000
_cell.length_b   1.000
_cell.length_c   1.000
_cell.angle_alpha   90.00
_cell.angle_beta   90.00
_cell.angle_gamma   90.00
#
_symmetry.space_group_name_H-M   'P 1'
#
loop_
_entity.id
_entity.type
_entity.pdbx_description
1 polymer ?
#
loop_
_entity_poly.entity_id
_entity_poly.type
_entity_poly.pdbx_seq_one_letter_code
_entity_poly.pdbx_strand_id
1 'polypeptide(L)'
;MDNGETLDDIRLFSREYGPSSAEVRAVTGQVLSRHDPVLLAYLFGSFVRDDTYQDIDIALLLSGTMEPYTLFKRQMQIAGEIEDLLSPPVPCDVRVLNGAPVEFQYEVIRTGCIVFCRSEEERIAYETGIMRRYLDLKYLFDRVDRAFLAGVSR
;
A
#
# COMPACT_ATOMS: atom_id res chain seq x y z
N MET A 1 29.07 0.41 -32.40
CA MET A 1 28.29 -0.60 -31.67
C MET A 1 27.42 0.14 -30.69
N ASP A 2 26.21 0.29 -31.07
CA ASP A 2 25.23 1.08 -30.35
C ASP A 2 24.58 0.18 -29.31
N ASN A 3 24.93 0.39 -28.04
CA ASN A 3 24.23 -0.24 -26.95
C ASN A 3 23.02 0.65 -26.61
N GLY A 4 22.05 0.60 -27.49
CA GLY A 4 20.73 1.17 -27.22
C GLY A 4 20.04 0.38 -26.13
N GLU A 5 20.40 0.62 -24.89
CA GLU A 5 19.49 0.36 -23.79
C GLU A 5 18.40 1.40 -23.89
N THR A 6 17.40 1.08 -24.68
CA THR A 6 16.17 1.85 -24.71
C THR A 6 15.43 1.66 -23.39
N LEU A 7 14.92 2.77 -22.86
CA LEU A 7 14.03 2.87 -21.69
C LEU A 7 12.71 2.06 -21.86
N ASP A 8 12.66 1.14 -22.80
CA ASP A 8 11.45 0.42 -23.21
C ASP A 8 11.27 -0.94 -22.52
N ASP A 9 12.07 -1.25 -21.50
CA ASP A 9 11.94 -2.54 -20.81
C ASP A 9 11.13 -2.44 -19.50
N ILE A 10 10.25 -1.45 -19.40
CA ILE A 10 9.23 -1.42 -18.35
C ILE A 10 8.17 -2.48 -18.72
N ARG A 11 8.29 -3.63 -18.07
CA ARG A 11 7.35 -4.72 -18.29
C ARG A 11 5.98 -4.35 -17.74
N LEU A 12 5.01 -4.16 -18.64
CA LEU A 12 3.61 -3.97 -18.28
C LEU A 12 2.93 -5.34 -18.17
N PHE A 13 2.22 -5.52 -17.08
CA PHE A 13 1.33 -6.66 -16.88
C PHE A 13 -0.12 -6.23 -17.13
N SER A 14 -0.95 -7.19 -17.47
CA SER A 14 -2.39 -6.99 -17.57
C SER A 14 -3.10 -8.13 -16.87
N ARG A 15 -4.41 -7.98 -16.70
CA ARG A 15 -5.22 -9.06 -16.11
C ARG A 15 -5.18 -10.35 -16.95
N GLU A 16 -4.89 -10.22 -18.25
CA GLU A 16 -4.77 -11.34 -19.15
C GLU A 16 -3.38 -11.99 -19.10
N TYR A 17 -2.32 -11.18 -18.93
CA TYR A 17 -0.92 -11.64 -19.00
C TYR A 17 -0.17 -11.58 -17.68
N GLY A 18 -0.87 -11.36 -16.58
CA GLY A 18 -0.32 -11.36 -15.23
C GLY A 18 -0.95 -12.44 -14.37
N PRO A 19 -0.51 -12.53 -13.09
CA PRO A 19 -1.18 -13.39 -12.14
C PRO A 19 -2.62 -12.92 -11.91
N SER A 20 -3.53 -13.85 -11.65
CA SER A 20 -4.91 -13.50 -11.35
C SER A 20 -5.03 -12.78 -10.01
N SER A 21 -6.10 -12.00 -9.85
CA SER A 21 -6.39 -11.35 -8.56
C SER A 21 -6.52 -12.37 -7.43
N ALA A 22 -7.13 -13.52 -7.70
CA ALA A 22 -7.27 -14.61 -6.73
C ALA A 22 -5.90 -15.18 -6.32
N GLU A 23 -4.99 -15.37 -7.29
CA GLU A 23 -3.63 -15.83 -7.02
C GLU A 23 -2.85 -14.83 -6.17
N VAL A 24 -2.88 -13.56 -6.53
CA VAL A 24 -2.20 -12.49 -5.76
C VAL A 24 -2.71 -12.44 -4.33
N ARG A 25 -4.02 -12.51 -4.12
CA ARG A 25 -4.63 -12.53 -2.78
C ARG A 25 -4.19 -13.75 -1.99
N ALA A 26 -4.23 -14.93 -2.59
CA ALA A 26 -3.88 -16.18 -1.93
C ALA A 26 -2.40 -16.21 -1.53
N VAL A 27 -1.51 -15.86 -2.45
CA VAL A 27 -0.06 -15.82 -2.22
C VAL A 27 0.29 -14.78 -1.15
N THR A 28 -0.25 -13.58 -1.27
CA THR A 28 0.01 -12.49 -0.30
C THR A 28 -0.46 -12.89 1.10
N GLY A 29 -1.67 -13.41 1.23
CA GLY A 29 -2.19 -13.87 2.51
C GLY A 29 -1.35 -15.00 3.12
N GLN A 30 -0.91 -15.94 2.31
CA GLN A 30 -0.06 -17.06 2.75
C GLN A 30 1.29 -16.56 3.28
N VAL A 31 1.95 -15.67 2.55
CA VAL A 31 3.23 -15.09 2.96
C VAL A 31 3.06 -14.29 4.26
N LEU A 32 2.08 -13.40 4.32
CA LEU A 32 1.87 -12.52 5.47
C LEU A 32 1.48 -13.27 6.73
N SER A 33 0.81 -14.39 6.61
CA SER A 33 0.46 -15.23 7.77
C SER A 33 1.66 -15.75 8.54
N ARG A 34 2.82 -15.84 7.89
CA ARG A 34 4.09 -16.28 8.49
C ARG A 34 4.87 -15.14 9.15
N HIS A 35 4.45 -13.90 8.96
CA HIS A 35 5.09 -12.71 9.53
C HIS A 35 4.23 -12.20 10.69
N ASP A 36 4.51 -12.66 11.91
CA ASP A 36 3.73 -12.36 13.11
C ASP A 36 3.48 -10.85 13.35
N PRO A 37 4.42 -9.93 13.06
CA PRO A 37 4.17 -8.51 13.24
C PRO A 37 3.09 -7.93 12.31
N VAL A 38 2.75 -8.60 11.21
CA VAL A 38 1.75 -8.09 10.28
C VAL A 38 0.35 -8.28 10.86
N LEU A 39 -0.35 -7.17 11.09
CA LEU A 39 -1.73 -7.16 11.58
C LEU A 39 -2.75 -7.09 10.46
N LEU A 40 -2.45 -6.31 9.44
CA LEU A 40 -3.40 -5.95 8.38
C LEU A 40 -2.62 -5.62 7.11
N ALA A 41 -3.18 -5.95 5.97
CA ALA A 41 -2.60 -5.59 4.68
C ALA A 41 -3.67 -5.28 3.65
N TYR A 42 -3.33 -4.30 2.81
CA TYR A 42 -4.14 -3.86 1.68
C TYR A 42 -3.37 -4.02 0.39
N LEU A 43 -4.06 -4.46 -0.66
CA LEU A 43 -3.64 -4.22 -2.04
C LEU A 43 -4.17 -2.86 -2.47
N PHE A 44 -3.33 -2.05 -3.09
CA PHE A 44 -3.72 -0.73 -3.56
C PHE A 44 -3.00 -0.39 -4.88
N GLY A 45 -3.20 0.83 -5.38
CA GLY A 45 -2.52 1.30 -6.58
C GLY A 45 -3.07 0.72 -7.88
N SER A 46 -2.22 0.70 -8.92
CA SER A 46 -2.63 0.38 -10.29
C SER A 46 -3.14 -1.05 -10.46
N PHE A 47 -2.60 -2.02 -9.73
CA PHE A 47 -3.09 -3.40 -9.77
C PHE A 47 -4.58 -3.51 -9.40
N VAL A 48 -5.04 -2.68 -8.47
CA VAL A 48 -6.43 -2.68 -8.02
C VAL A 48 -7.33 -1.84 -8.95
N ARG A 49 -6.82 -0.69 -9.46
CA ARG A 49 -7.62 0.30 -10.16
C ARG A 49 -7.61 0.18 -11.68
N ASP A 50 -6.49 -0.25 -12.25
CA ASP A 50 -6.24 -0.17 -13.69
C ASP A 50 -6.21 -1.56 -14.33
N ASP A 51 -6.37 -1.61 -15.66
CA ASP A 51 -6.26 -2.85 -16.41
C ASP A 51 -4.81 -3.28 -16.62
N THR A 52 -3.89 -2.34 -16.57
CA THR A 52 -2.44 -2.58 -16.70
C THR A 52 -1.71 -2.05 -15.48
N TYR A 53 -0.63 -2.73 -15.11
CA TYR A 53 0.19 -2.38 -13.95
C TYR A 53 1.63 -2.82 -14.15
N GLN A 54 2.57 -2.19 -13.44
CA GLN A 54 4.00 -2.53 -13.48
C GLN A 54 4.41 -3.33 -12.25
N ASP A 55 3.80 -3.04 -11.13
CA ASP A 55 4.06 -3.65 -9.84
C ASP A 55 2.76 -3.85 -9.06
N ILE A 56 2.86 -4.62 -7.99
CA ILE A 56 1.77 -4.83 -7.05
C ILE A 56 2.10 -4.05 -5.78
N ASP A 57 1.28 -3.06 -5.45
CA ASP A 57 1.43 -2.25 -4.25
C ASP A 57 0.72 -2.90 -3.06
N ILE A 58 1.47 -3.11 -1.98
CA ILE A 58 0.98 -3.73 -0.75
C ILE A 58 1.29 -2.79 0.40
N ALA A 59 0.28 -2.46 1.20
CA ALA A 59 0.42 -1.65 2.40
C ALA A 59 0.20 -2.51 3.64
N LEU A 60 1.11 -2.43 4.61
CA LEU A 60 1.10 -3.23 5.83
C LEU A 60 0.89 -2.35 7.06
N LEU A 61 0.02 -2.80 7.95
CA LEU A 61 -0.01 -2.31 9.32
C LEU A 61 0.71 -3.34 10.20
N LEU A 62 1.72 -2.89 10.94
CA LEU A 62 2.52 -3.74 11.80
C LEU A 62 2.22 -3.47 13.27
N SER A 63 2.35 -4.52 14.10
CA SER A 63 2.34 -4.40 15.56
C SER A 63 3.69 -3.91 16.06
N GLY A 64 3.68 -3.08 17.10
CA GLY A 64 4.91 -2.60 17.74
C GLY A 64 5.72 -1.66 16.86
N THR A 65 6.96 -1.44 17.27
CA THR A 65 7.92 -0.59 16.57
C THR A 65 9.15 -1.41 16.18
N MET A 66 9.72 -1.08 15.04
CA MET A 66 10.95 -1.68 14.54
C MET A 66 11.95 -0.58 14.21
N GLU A 67 13.25 -0.90 14.42
CA GLU A 67 14.32 -0.07 13.89
C GLU A 67 14.18 0.08 12.36
N PRO A 68 14.48 1.27 11.79
CA PRO A 68 14.29 1.52 10.37
C PRO A 68 14.97 0.50 9.44
N TYR A 69 16.17 0.08 9.77
CA TYR A 69 16.90 -0.92 8.96
C TYR A 69 16.23 -2.30 9.01
N THR A 70 15.81 -2.73 10.18
CA THR A 70 15.08 -4.00 10.38
C THR A 70 13.76 -3.97 9.63
N LEU A 71 13.06 -2.84 9.66
CA LEU A 71 11.82 -2.63 8.94
C LEU A 71 12.03 -2.72 7.43
N PHE A 72 13.04 -2.04 6.91
CA PHE A 72 13.40 -2.09 5.48
C PHE A 72 13.70 -3.52 5.02
N LYS A 73 14.51 -4.26 5.80
CA LYS A 73 14.82 -5.66 5.49
C LYS A 73 13.57 -6.53 5.45
N ARG A 74 12.64 -6.33 6.38
CA ARG A 74 11.38 -7.08 6.39
C ARG A 74 10.52 -6.76 5.18
N GLN A 75 10.42 -5.48 4.79
CA GLN A 75 9.69 -5.10 3.58
C GLN A 75 10.26 -5.79 2.34
N MET A 76 11.57 -5.79 2.19
CA MET A 76 12.24 -6.45 1.06
C MET A 76 12.08 -7.96 1.08
N GLN A 77 12.13 -8.56 2.26
CA GLN A 77 11.91 -10.00 2.43
C GLN A 77 10.49 -10.40 2.03
N ILE A 78 9.49 -9.69 2.51
CA ILE A 78 8.09 -9.95 2.18
C ILE A 78 7.86 -9.80 0.68
N ALA A 79 8.36 -8.71 0.08
CA ALA A 79 8.25 -8.48 -1.36
C ALA A 79 8.84 -9.64 -2.15
N GLY A 80 10.05 -10.08 -1.81
CA GLY A 80 10.72 -11.20 -2.48
C GLY A 80 9.98 -12.52 -2.33
N GLU A 81 9.46 -12.82 -1.14
CA GLU A 81 8.70 -14.04 -0.90
C GLU A 81 7.42 -14.08 -1.73
N ILE A 82 6.73 -12.95 -1.88
CA ILE A 82 5.52 -12.87 -2.71
C ILE A 82 5.88 -13.02 -4.19
N GLU A 83 6.87 -12.28 -4.66
CA GLU A 83 7.32 -12.33 -6.06
C GLU A 83 7.70 -13.76 -6.47
N ASP A 84 8.41 -14.49 -5.62
CA ASP A 84 8.88 -15.84 -5.90
C ASP A 84 7.71 -16.85 -6.06
N LEU A 85 6.58 -16.59 -5.45
CA LEU A 85 5.41 -17.46 -5.51
C LEU A 85 4.41 -17.09 -6.60
N LEU A 86 4.53 -15.91 -7.20
CA LEU A 86 3.63 -15.48 -8.28
C LEU A 86 4.07 -16.06 -9.63
N SER A 87 3.10 -16.42 -10.45
CA SER A 87 3.32 -16.92 -11.79
C SER A 87 2.41 -16.19 -12.80
N PRO A 88 2.95 -15.33 -13.66
CA PRO A 88 4.36 -14.90 -13.76
C PRO A 88 4.80 -14.04 -12.57
N PRO A 89 6.10 -13.97 -12.27
CA PRO A 89 6.60 -13.08 -11.24
C PRO A 89 6.32 -11.62 -11.58
N VAL A 90 5.82 -10.87 -10.59
CA VAL A 90 5.57 -9.42 -10.71
C VAL A 90 6.26 -8.72 -9.54
N PRO A 91 7.00 -7.63 -9.80
CA PRO A 91 7.59 -6.86 -8.71
C PRO A 91 6.54 -6.39 -7.70
N CYS A 92 6.85 -6.49 -6.41
CA CYS A 92 5.99 -6.04 -5.35
C CYS A 92 6.62 -4.84 -4.63
N ASP A 93 5.85 -3.79 -4.42
CA ASP A 93 6.22 -2.63 -3.62
C ASP A 93 5.49 -2.73 -2.28
N VAL A 94 6.24 -3.02 -1.22
CA VAL A 94 5.70 -3.19 0.13
C VAL A 94 5.98 -1.93 0.93
N ARG A 95 4.91 -1.27 1.38
CA ARG A 95 4.96 -0.06 2.19
C ARG A 95 4.34 -0.29 3.55
N VAL A 96 4.86 0.41 4.56
CA VAL A 96 4.35 0.34 5.92
C VAL A 96 3.48 1.55 6.22
N LEU A 97 2.29 1.30 6.74
CA LEU A 97 1.33 2.34 7.10
C LEU A 97 1.69 3.05 8.40
N ASN A 98 2.35 2.33 9.33
CA ASN A 98 2.77 2.91 10.60
C ASN A 98 3.67 4.12 10.38
N GLY A 99 3.27 5.27 10.90
CA GLY A 99 4.03 6.51 10.77
C GLY A 99 3.98 7.19 9.40
N ALA A 100 3.28 6.62 8.42
CA ALA A 100 3.06 7.27 7.13
C ALA A 100 2.12 8.48 7.28
N PRO A 101 2.14 9.43 6.33
CA PRO A 101 1.18 10.55 6.34
C PRO A 101 -0.27 10.06 6.40
N VAL A 102 -1.08 10.77 7.16
CA VAL A 102 -2.50 10.40 7.37
C VAL A 102 -3.26 10.36 6.04
N GLU A 103 -2.96 11.26 5.12
CA GLU A 103 -3.57 11.31 3.79
C GLU A 103 -3.29 10.04 3.00
N PHE A 104 -2.07 9.53 3.07
CA PHE A 104 -1.70 8.28 2.42
C PHE A 104 -2.42 7.09 3.04
N GLN A 105 -2.44 7.01 4.38
CA GLN A 105 -3.14 5.94 5.08
C GLN A 105 -4.64 5.95 4.76
N TYR A 106 -5.25 7.13 4.76
CA TYR A 106 -6.66 7.28 4.40
C TYR A 106 -6.94 6.84 2.96
N GLU A 107 -6.09 7.23 2.01
CA GLU A 107 -6.24 6.85 0.60
C GLU A 107 -6.16 5.33 0.42
N VAL A 108 -5.24 4.67 1.11
CA VAL A 108 -5.14 3.19 1.07
C VAL A 108 -6.40 2.53 1.61
N ILE A 109 -6.92 3.01 2.74
CA ILE A 109 -8.16 2.49 3.33
C ILE A 109 -9.34 2.69 2.39
N ARG A 110 -9.43 3.86 1.77
CA ARG A 110 -10.56 4.24 0.90
C ARG A 110 -10.57 3.47 -0.41
N THR A 111 -9.42 3.28 -1.04
CA THR A 111 -9.32 2.73 -2.41
C THR A 111 -8.75 1.34 -2.48
N GLY A 112 -8.08 0.87 -1.43
CA GLY A 112 -7.46 -0.44 -1.40
C GLY A 112 -8.43 -1.56 -1.07
N CYS A 113 -7.93 -2.78 -1.26
CA CYS A 113 -8.65 -4.00 -0.90
C CYS A 113 -7.91 -4.73 0.22
N ILE A 114 -8.60 -5.13 1.27
CA ILE A 114 -8.01 -5.92 2.34
C ILE A 114 -7.59 -7.27 1.78
N VAL A 115 -6.33 -7.64 1.98
CA VAL A 115 -5.77 -8.92 1.52
C VAL A 115 -5.36 -9.81 2.68
N PHE A 116 -5.13 -9.24 3.85
CA PHE A 116 -4.80 -9.97 5.07
C PHE A 116 -5.31 -9.19 6.28
N CYS A 117 -5.92 -9.89 7.22
CA CYS A 117 -6.42 -9.30 8.47
C CYS A 117 -6.29 -10.35 9.58
N ARG A 118 -5.46 -10.05 10.59
CA ARG A 118 -5.25 -10.94 11.72
C ARG A 118 -6.33 -10.77 12.78
N SER A 119 -6.86 -9.55 12.94
CA SER A 119 -7.91 -9.23 13.89
C SER A 119 -8.84 -8.18 13.32
N GLU A 120 -10.11 -8.51 13.15
CA GLU A 120 -11.15 -7.57 12.70
C GLU A 120 -11.33 -6.42 13.69
N GLU A 121 -11.20 -6.67 14.97
CA GLU A 121 -11.28 -5.63 16.00
C GLU A 121 -10.18 -4.60 15.84
N GLU A 122 -8.94 -5.03 15.63
CA GLU A 122 -7.80 -4.14 15.38
C GLU A 122 -7.95 -3.38 14.06
N ARG A 123 -8.48 -4.02 13.02
CA ARG A 123 -8.76 -3.38 11.75
C ARG A 123 -9.76 -2.23 11.91
N ILE A 124 -10.88 -2.49 12.56
CA ILE A 124 -11.92 -1.49 12.79
C ILE A 124 -11.37 -0.32 13.59
N ALA A 125 -10.62 -0.60 14.65
CA ALA A 125 -10.00 0.44 15.47
C ALA A 125 -9.02 1.29 14.66
N TYR A 126 -8.19 0.66 13.85
CA TYR A 126 -7.22 1.35 12.98
C TYR A 126 -7.93 2.23 11.94
N GLU A 127 -8.86 1.66 11.17
CA GLU A 127 -9.55 2.39 10.11
C GLU A 127 -10.36 3.56 10.68
N THR A 128 -11.07 3.34 11.77
CA THR A 128 -11.84 4.39 12.46
C THR A 128 -10.92 5.52 12.94
N GLY A 129 -9.78 5.17 13.52
CA GLY A 129 -8.78 6.14 13.99
C GLY A 129 -8.21 6.99 12.86
N ILE A 130 -7.87 6.39 11.73
CA ILE A 130 -7.34 7.11 10.57
C ILE A 130 -8.42 7.99 9.93
N MET A 131 -9.63 7.51 9.78
CA MET A 131 -10.75 8.30 9.24
C MET A 131 -11.01 9.54 10.10
N ARG A 132 -11.01 9.38 11.42
CA ARG A 132 -11.17 10.50 12.36
C ARG A 132 -10.05 11.53 12.21
N ARG A 133 -8.81 11.08 12.22
CA ARG A 133 -7.63 11.96 12.06
C ARG A 133 -7.63 12.68 10.71
N TYR A 134 -8.02 12.00 9.64
CA TYR A 134 -8.12 12.61 8.32
C TYR A 134 -9.20 13.70 8.29
N LEU A 135 -10.37 13.45 8.85
CA LEU A 135 -11.45 14.44 8.91
C LEU A 135 -11.08 15.66 9.75
N ASP A 136 -10.38 15.46 10.88
CA ASP A 136 -9.89 16.56 11.71
C ASP A 136 -8.87 17.40 10.96
N LEU A 137 -7.95 16.77 10.24
CA LEU A 137 -6.94 17.46 9.44
C LEU A 137 -7.56 18.22 8.28
N LYS A 138 -8.52 17.64 7.58
CA LYS A 138 -9.27 18.28 6.50
C LYS A 138 -10.02 19.51 7.01
N TYR A 139 -10.67 19.39 8.15
CA TYR A 139 -11.37 20.51 8.78
C TYR A 139 -10.42 21.65 9.11
N LEU A 140 -9.24 21.34 9.65
CA LEU A 140 -8.22 22.33 9.97
C LEU A 140 -7.72 23.06 8.72
N PHE A 141 -7.41 22.34 7.65
CA PHE A 141 -6.98 22.93 6.38
C PHE A 141 -8.06 23.80 5.76
N ASP A 142 -9.32 23.37 5.76
CA ASP A 142 -10.43 24.17 5.26
C ASP A 142 -10.58 25.49 6.03
N ARG A 143 -10.36 25.46 7.34
CA ARG A 143 -10.38 26.68 8.18
C ARG A 143 -9.24 27.64 7.85
N VAL A 144 -8.03 27.11 7.68
CA VAL A 144 -6.86 27.91 7.32
C VAL A 144 -7.05 28.56 5.95
N ASP A 145 -7.51 27.80 4.97
CA ASP A 145 -7.79 28.31 3.63
C ASP A 145 -8.84 29.43 3.63
N ARG A 146 -9.93 29.26 4.38
CA ARG A 146 -10.95 30.30 4.53
C ARG A 146 -10.39 31.57 5.16
N ALA A 147 -9.58 31.42 6.19
CA ALA A 147 -8.94 32.57 6.85
C ALA A 147 -7.96 33.27 5.92
N PHE A 148 -7.20 32.54 5.13
CA PHE A 148 -6.28 33.08 4.14
C PHE A 148 -7.03 33.85 3.05
N LEU A 149 -8.07 33.25 2.48
CA LEU A 149 -8.90 33.88 1.45
C LEU A 149 -9.61 35.14 1.97
N ALA A 150 -10.09 35.13 3.20
CA ALA A 150 -10.69 36.30 3.84
C ALA A 150 -9.67 37.43 4.04
N GLY A 151 -8.39 37.08 4.33
CA GLY A 151 -7.29 38.06 4.45
C GLY A 151 -6.87 38.69 3.12
N VAL A 152 -7.02 37.98 2.01
CA VAL A 152 -6.68 38.46 0.67
C VAL A 152 -7.75 39.39 0.08
N SER A 153 -8.98 39.35 0.61
CA SER A 153 -10.13 40.15 0.14
C SER A 153 -10.13 41.60 0.63
N ARG A 154 -9.09 42.05 1.31
CA ARG A 154 -8.96 43.46 1.80
C ARG A 154 -8.10 44.31 0.93
#